data_202bb7287322f230c450a47a99909eb9
#
_entry.id   202bb7287322f230c450a47a99909eb9
#
_cell.length_a   1.000
_cell.length_b   1.000
_cell.length_c   1.000
_cell.angle_alpha   90.00
_cell.angle_beta   90.00
_cell.angle_gamma   90.00
#
_symmetry.space_group_name_H-M   'P 1'
#
loop_
_entity.id
_entity.type
_entity.pdbx_description
1 polymer ?
#
loop_
_entity_poly.entity_id
_entity_poly.type
_entity_poly.pdbx_seq_one_letter_code
_entity_poly.pdbx_strand_id
1 'polypeptide(L)'
;YNAYVVDSNKFVIYPNIPVTTNFSDAGEHGGDNNSLVQVNLLQQDYDYRLYDVDKLARYDIYFNNVCLYEKLGIPENDLCLDIYGFHSNEKGCKYILSTKVLPYKIVKSFALNMRPIELNVMYDIFGNGLYLYDTTDSNGTTQGSYHKNVVPYFLEGFNVRLLLKYVISHYRNSIKQVLKK
;
A
#
# COMPACT_ATOMS: atom_id res chain seq x y z
N TYR A 1 -13.44 -1.39 -16.74
CA TYR A 1 -13.51 -0.12 -16.03
C TYR A 1 -12.14 0.56 -15.93
N ASN A 2 -11.13 -0.10 -15.34
CA ASN A 2 -9.79 0.47 -15.15
C ASN A 2 -9.13 0.89 -16.48
N ALA A 3 -9.23 0.06 -17.53
CA ALA A 3 -8.71 0.40 -18.84
C ALA A 3 -9.30 1.69 -19.41
N TYR A 4 -10.60 1.91 -19.22
CA TYR A 4 -11.27 3.15 -19.66
C TYR A 4 -10.78 4.38 -18.87
N VAL A 5 -10.56 4.25 -17.57
CA VAL A 5 -10.08 5.35 -16.72
C VAL A 5 -8.67 5.78 -17.17
N VAL A 6 -7.80 4.81 -17.43
CA VAL A 6 -6.41 5.06 -17.89
C VAL A 6 -6.41 5.65 -19.31
N ASP A 7 -7.11 5.03 -20.25
CA ASP A 7 -7.17 5.46 -21.64
C ASP A 7 -7.78 6.87 -21.79
N SER A 8 -8.77 7.19 -20.98
CA SER A 8 -9.44 8.49 -20.97
C SER A 8 -8.78 9.54 -20.08
N ASN A 9 -7.64 9.23 -19.45
CA ASN A 9 -6.93 10.08 -18.48
C ASN A 9 -7.86 10.65 -17.40
N LYS A 10 -8.65 9.78 -16.77
CA LYS A 10 -9.65 10.13 -15.74
C LYS A 10 -9.21 9.63 -14.37
N PHE A 11 -9.78 10.26 -13.35
CA PHE A 11 -9.63 9.84 -11.96
C PHE A 11 -10.87 9.15 -11.44
N VAL A 12 -10.70 8.26 -10.48
CA VAL A 12 -11.80 7.75 -9.64
C VAL A 12 -11.73 8.48 -8.31
N ILE A 13 -12.85 9.06 -7.88
CA ILE A 13 -12.95 9.75 -6.60
C ILE A 13 -13.55 8.80 -5.58
N TYR A 14 -12.83 8.57 -4.49
CA TYR A 14 -13.29 7.80 -3.35
C TYR A 14 -13.66 8.76 -2.22
N PRO A 15 -14.87 8.68 -1.66
CA PRO A 15 -15.25 9.48 -0.51
C PRO A 15 -14.50 9.00 0.73
N ASN A 16 -14.07 9.95 1.57
CA ASN A 16 -13.45 9.65 2.86
C ASN A 16 -14.41 8.96 3.85
N ILE A 17 -15.71 9.26 3.72
CA ILE A 17 -16.76 8.62 4.50
C ILE A 17 -17.53 7.69 3.56
N PRO A 18 -17.65 6.40 3.88
CA PRO A 18 -18.36 5.45 3.04
C PRO A 18 -19.82 5.83 2.85
N VAL A 19 -20.29 5.88 1.62
CA VAL A 19 -21.70 6.12 1.24
C VAL A 19 -22.44 4.82 0.92
N THR A 20 -21.69 3.73 0.75
CA THR A 20 -22.21 2.38 0.49
C THR A 20 -21.40 1.36 1.28
N THR A 21 -22.00 0.20 1.52
CA THR A 21 -21.32 -0.96 2.09
C THR A 21 -21.73 -2.24 1.38
N ASN A 22 -20.93 -3.28 1.50
CA ASN A 22 -21.31 -4.61 1.07
C ASN A 22 -21.91 -5.35 2.26
N PHE A 23 -23.19 -5.76 2.14
CA PHE A 23 -23.88 -6.53 3.18
C PHE A 23 -23.50 -8.01 3.22
N SER A 24 -22.53 -8.40 2.41
CA SER A 24 -21.99 -9.76 2.37
C SER A 24 -23.01 -10.84 1.93
N ASP A 25 -24.04 -10.44 1.21
CA ASP A 25 -24.98 -11.40 0.62
C ASP A 25 -24.26 -12.26 -0.43
N ALA A 26 -24.62 -13.55 -0.47
CA ALA A 26 -24.10 -14.46 -1.48
C ALA A 26 -24.53 -13.95 -2.87
N GLY A 27 -23.56 -13.58 -3.69
CA GLY A 27 -23.75 -13.09 -5.04
C GLY A 27 -23.35 -14.12 -6.09
N GLU A 28 -23.60 -13.79 -7.36
CA GLU A 28 -23.32 -14.64 -8.51
C GLU A 28 -21.82 -15.01 -8.63
N HIS A 29 -20.92 -14.17 -8.09
CA HIS A 29 -19.47 -14.33 -8.12
C HIS A 29 -18.83 -14.57 -6.75
N GLY A 30 -19.60 -14.59 -5.67
CA GLY A 30 -19.15 -14.81 -4.31
C GLY A 30 -19.99 -15.87 -3.63
N GLY A 31 -19.42 -17.07 -3.45
CA GLY A 31 -20.14 -18.20 -2.88
C GLY A 31 -20.39 -18.13 -1.37
N ASP A 32 -19.69 -17.26 -0.65
CA ASP A 32 -19.73 -17.21 0.82
C ASP A 32 -19.98 -15.78 1.32
N ASN A 33 -20.73 -15.68 2.40
CA ASN A 33 -20.89 -14.43 3.15
C ASN A 33 -19.53 -13.98 3.72
N ASN A 34 -18.97 -12.91 3.17
CA ASN A 34 -17.68 -12.39 3.56
C ASN A 34 -17.78 -10.95 4.09
N SER A 35 -17.74 -10.79 5.41
CA SER A 35 -17.79 -9.48 6.06
C SER A 35 -16.49 -8.69 5.97
N LEU A 36 -15.41 -9.24 5.39
CA LEU A 36 -14.09 -8.59 5.31
C LEU A 36 -14.09 -7.28 4.50
N VAL A 37 -15.02 -7.15 3.56
CA VAL A 37 -15.16 -5.94 2.73
C VAL A 37 -16.29 -5.02 3.21
N GLN A 38 -16.92 -5.36 4.33
CA GLN A 38 -17.97 -4.56 4.92
C GLN A 38 -17.36 -3.35 5.66
N VAL A 39 -17.88 -2.16 5.39
CA VAL A 39 -17.49 -0.92 6.07
C VAL A 39 -18.67 -0.33 6.81
N ASN A 40 -18.39 0.35 7.93
CA ASN A 40 -19.43 1.03 8.70
C ASN A 40 -19.94 2.23 7.91
N LEU A 41 -21.26 2.33 7.75
CA LEU A 41 -21.92 3.52 7.23
C LEU A 41 -22.11 4.55 8.33
N LEU A 42 -21.93 5.81 7.98
CA LEU A 42 -22.26 6.90 8.88
C LEU A 42 -23.81 6.99 9.00
N GLN A 43 -24.32 6.76 10.22
CA GLN A 43 -25.78 6.75 10.49
C GLN A 43 -26.26 8.12 10.99
N GLN A 44 -25.83 9.18 10.30
CA GLN A 44 -26.27 10.55 10.56
C GLN A 44 -26.23 11.35 9.26
N ASP A 45 -26.96 12.45 9.22
CA ASP A 45 -26.89 13.38 8.10
C ASP A 45 -25.48 13.94 7.98
N TYR A 46 -24.94 13.89 6.77
CA TYR A 46 -23.63 14.41 6.45
C TYR A 46 -23.68 15.23 5.17
N ASP A 47 -23.16 16.46 5.26
CA ASP A 47 -23.03 17.35 4.09
C ASP A 47 -21.79 16.97 3.28
N TYR A 48 -21.98 16.12 2.27
CA TYR A 48 -20.91 15.73 1.36
C TYR A 48 -20.52 16.89 0.46
N ARG A 49 -19.28 17.34 0.60
CA ARG A 49 -18.71 18.39 -0.24
C ARG A 49 -17.63 17.80 -1.14
N LEU A 50 -17.73 18.11 -2.42
CA LEU A 50 -16.66 17.86 -3.37
C LEU A 50 -15.68 19.03 -3.28
N TYR A 51 -14.45 18.73 -2.94
CA TYR A 51 -13.36 19.70 -2.98
C TYR A 51 -12.81 19.80 -4.40
N ASP A 52 -12.10 20.90 -4.68
CA ASP A 52 -11.33 21.04 -5.91
C ASP A 52 -10.36 19.88 -6.06
N VAL A 53 -10.24 19.33 -7.26
CA VAL A 53 -9.41 18.15 -7.55
C VAL A 53 -7.95 18.36 -7.11
N ASP A 54 -7.46 19.58 -7.21
CA ASP A 54 -6.10 19.94 -6.82
C ASP A 54 -5.84 19.87 -5.31
N LYS A 55 -6.90 19.87 -4.50
CA LYS A 55 -6.83 19.75 -3.03
C LYS A 55 -7.01 18.34 -2.52
N LEU A 56 -7.33 17.39 -3.42
CA LEU A 56 -7.53 16.00 -3.06
C LEU A 56 -6.20 15.26 -3.00
N ALA A 57 -6.10 14.31 -2.06
CA ALA A 57 -5.01 13.34 -2.09
C ALA A 57 -5.13 12.51 -3.39
N ARG A 58 -4.07 12.48 -4.18
CA ARG A 58 -4.00 11.76 -5.44
C ARG A 58 -3.14 10.53 -5.29
N TYR A 59 -3.60 9.42 -5.84
CA TYR A 59 -2.91 8.15 -5.83
C TYR A 59 -2.68 7.66 -7.25
N ASP A 60 -1.53 7.04 -7.49
CA ASP A 60 -1.24 6.37 -8.74
C ASP A 60 -1.94 5.00 -8.84
N ILE A 61 -1.70 4.27 -9.93
CA ILE A 61 -2.27 2.92 -10.14
C ILE A 61 -1.76 1.87 -9.14
N TYR A 62 -0.71 2.17 -8.40
CA TYR A 62 -0.12 1.33 -7.36
C TYR A 62 -0.51 1.76 -5.94
N PHE A 63 -1.46 2.68 -5.84
CA PHE A 63 -1.90 3.29 -4.58
C PHE A 63 -0.81 4.06 -3.83
N ASN A 64 0.20 4.57 -4.52
CA ASN A 64 1.14 5.50 -3.93
C ASN A 64 0.57 6.92 -3.96
N ASN A 65 0.68 7.62 -2.83
CA ASN A 65 0.26 9.01 -2.75
C ASN A 65 1.27 9.91 -3.48
N VAL A 66 0.86 10.49 -4.61
CA VAL A 66 1.76 11.30 -5.45
C VAL A 66 2.14 12.66 -4.82
N CYS A 67 1.44 13.10 -3.77
CA CYS A 67 1.84 14.29 -3.02
C CYS A 67 3.18 14.11 -2.28
N LEU A 68 3.69 12.88 -2.18
CA LEU A 68 5.00 12.60 -1.59
C LEU A 68 6.17 13.18 -2.39
N TYR A 69 6.04 13.37 -3.71
CA TYR A 69 7.05 14.03 -4.53
C TYR A 69 7.28 15.47 -4.05
N GLU A 70 6.20 16.21 -3.87
CA GLU A 70 6.26 17.59 -3.35
C GLU A 70 6.76 17.63 -1.91
N LYS A 71 6.24 16.75 -1.04
CA LYS A 71 6.64 16.67 0.37
C LYS A 71 8.12 16.39 0.55
N LEU A 72 8.70 15.55 -0.28
CA LEU A 72 10.14 15.22 -0.24
C LEU A 72 11.00 16.21 -1.01
N GLY A 73 10.39 17.08 -1.82
CA GLY A 73 11.10 18.02 -2.68
C GLY A 73 11.90 17.35 -3.79
N ILE A 74 11.45 16.15 -4.24
CA ILE A 74 12.12 15.36 -5.27
C ILE A 74 11.20 15.24 -6.48
N PRO A 75 11.67 15.57 -7.69
CA PRO A 75 10.87 15.43 -8.91
C PRO A 75 10.38 13.99 -9.13
N GLU A 76 9.21 13.83 -9.73
CA GLU A 76 8.61 12.53 -10.03
C GLU A 76 9.53 11.63 -10.86
N ASN A 77 10.25 12.20 -11.83
CA ASN A 77 11.18 11.46 -12.68
C ASN A 77 12.41 10.92 -11.92
N ASP A 78 12.73 11.50 -10.76
CA ASP A 78 13.91 11.14 -9.96
C ASP A 78 13.56 10.22 -8.78
N LEU A 79 12.28 10.09 -8.41
CA LEU A 79 11.84 9.33 -7.24
C LEU A 79 10.90 8.19 -7.62
N CYS A 80 11.30 6.97 -7.31
CA CYS A 80 10.42 5.80 -7.33
C CYS A 80 9.72 5.62 -5.98
N LEU A 81 8.40 5.57 -6.00
CA LEU A 81 7.59 5.23 -4.83
C LEU A 81 7.30 3.72 -4.83
N ASP A 82 7.89 3.00 -3.89
CA ASP A 82 7.64 1.56 -3.64
C ASP A 82 7.31 1.33 -2.17
N ILE A 83 6.38 2.10 -1.66
CA ILE A 83 6.02 2.13 -0.24
C ILE A 83 5.62 0.74 0.26
N TYR A 84 4.90 -0.02 -0.56
CA TYR A 84 4.41 -1.35 -0.20
C TYR A 84 5.37 -2.49 -0.56
N GLY A 85 6.50 -2.20 -1.21
CA GLY A 85 7.50 -3.20 -1.55
C GLY A 85 7.09 -4.15 -2.69
N PHE A 86 6.17 -3.76 -3.57
CA PHE A 86 5.66 -4.61 -4.65
C PHE A 86 6.37 -4.43 -5.99
N HIS A 87 7.12 -3.35 -6.16
CA HIS A 87 7.82 -3.09 -7.41
C HIS A 87 9.10 -3.91 -7.51
N SER A 88 9.25 -4.63 -8.62
CA SER A 88 10.46 -5.42 -8.92
C SER A 88 11.51 -4.65 -9.71
N ASN A 89 11.15 -3.53 -10.35
CA ASN A 89 12.01 -2.76 -11.24
C ASN A 89 12.18 -1.32 -10.74
N GLU A 90 13.13 -1.14 -9.84
CA GLU A 90 13.57 0.16 -9.32
C GLU A 90 14.63 0.80 -10.25
N LYS A 91 14.82 0.25 -11.47
CA LYS A 91 15.86 0.69 -12.39
C LYS A 91 15.54 2.05 -12.98
N GLY A 92 16.42 3.00 -12.71
CA GLY A 92 16.42 4.31 -13.37
C GLY A 92 16.06 5.51 -12.51
N CYS A 93 15.53 5.31 -11.30
CA CYS A 93 15.28 6.41 -10.37
C CYS A 93 16.53 6.71 -9.54
N LYS A 94 16.81 8.00 -9.36
CA LYS A 94 17.90 8.47 -8.50
C LYS A 94 17.60 8.21 -7.02
N TYR A 95 16.34 8.31 -6.63
CA TYR A 95 15.88 8.04 -5.28
C TYR A 95 14.80 6.96 -5.27
N ILE A 96 14.73 6.20 -4.19
CA ILE A 96 13.69 5.20 -3.96
C ILE A 96 13.15 5.38 -2.54
N LEU A 97 11.82 5.53 -2.42
CA LEU A 97 11.14 5.48 -1.13
C LEU A 97 10.50 4.11 -0.98
N SER A 98 11.04 3.28 -0.08
CA SER A 98 10.60 1.88 0.05
C SER A 98 10.66 1.38 1.49
N THR A 99 9.77 0.42 1.80
CA THR A 99 9.85 -0.40 3.02
C THR A 99 10.84 -1.55 2.89
N LYS A 100 11.31 -1.84 1.67
CA LYS A 100 12.37 -2.84 1.45
C LYS A 100 13.70 -2.36 2.01
N VAL A 101 14.52 -3.31 2.40
CA VAL A 101 15.93 -3.05 2.74
C VAL A 101 16.76 -3.19 1.47
N LEU A 102 17.27 -2.08 0.97
CA LEU A 102 18.03 -2.00 -0.27
C LEU A 102 19.50 -1.69 0.02
N PRO A 103 20.44 -2.10 -0.86
CA PRO A 103 21.88 -1.91 -0.67
C PRO A 103 22.36 -0.50 -1.05
N TYR A 104 21.52 0.51 -0.80
CA TYR A 104 21.80 1.90 -1.12
C TYR A 104 21.91 2.75 0.14
N LYS A 105 22.51 3.92 0.00
CA LYS A 105 22.63 4.86 1.10
C LYS A 105 21.25 5.40 1.51
N ILE A 106 20.97 5.30 2.80
CA ILE A 106 19.75 5.89 3.38
C ILE A 106 19.99 7.39 3.54
N VAL A 107 19.17 8.18 2.85
CA VAL A 107 19.12 9.64 2.95
C VAL A 107 18.24 10.07 4.12
N LYS A 108 17.07 9.42 4.25
CA LYS A 108 16.10 9.70 5.32
C LYS A 108 15.35 8.42 5.68
N SER A 109 14.97 8.29 6.95
CA SER A 109 14.21 7.14 7.42
C SER A 109 12.98 7.58 8.20
N PHE A 110 11.89 6.83 8.03
CA PHE A 110 10.60 7.11 8.64
C PHE A 110 10.10 5.90 9.43
N ALA A 111 9.28 6.17 10.43
CA ALA A 111 8.60 5.14 11.21
C ALA A 111 7.46 4.48 10.44
N LEU A 112 6.83 3.49 11.08
CA LEU A 112 5.59 2.84 10.65
C LEU A 112 4.50 2.98 11.74
N ASN A 113 4.43 4.15 12.37
CA ASN A 113 3.53 4.39 13.51
C ASN A 113 2.14 4.86 13.09
N MET A 114 2.03 5.42 11.88
CA MET A 114 0.77 5.98 11.35
C MET A 114 0.23 5.12 10.20
N ARG A 115 -1.10 5.18 10.05
CA ARG A 115 -1.84 4.55 8.94
C ARG A 115 -2.71 5.59 8.24
N PRO A 116 -2.72 5.64 6.92
CA PRO A 116 -1.86 4.87 6.00
C PRO A 116 -0.36 5.23 6.12
N ILE A 117 0.50 4.38 5.55
CA ILE A 117 1.96 4.43 5.74
C ILE A 117 2.61 5.75 5.32
N GLU A 118 2.10 6.39 4.26
CA GLU A 118 2.58 7.68 3.75
C GLU A 118 2.45 8.82 4.77
N LEU A 119 1.57 8.71 5.75
CA LEU A 119 1.43 9.73 6.79
C LEU A 119 2.70 9.88 7.63
N ASN A 120 3.50 8.80 7.76
CA ASN A 120 4.80 8.90 8.45
C ASN A 120 5.76 9.84 7.71
N VAL A 121 5.69 9.89 6.38
CA VAL A 121 6.47 10.83 5.56
C VAL A 121 5.88 12.23 5.62
N MET A 122 4.55 12.34 5.49
CA MET A 122 3.85 13.63 5.49
C MET A 122 4.07 14.41 6.80
N TYR A 123 4.14 13.70 7.94
CA TYR A 123 4.35 14.28 9.27
C TYR A 123 5.79 14.17 9.77
N ASP A 124 6.73 13.74 8.91
CA ASP A 124 8.16 13.61 9.26
C ASP A 124 8.39 12.75 10.53
N ILE A 125 7.67 11.64 10.68
CA ILE A 125 7.83 10.73 11.81
C ILE A 125 9.05 9.86 11.59
N PHE A 126 10.15 10.16 12.28
CA PHE A 126 11.40 9.43 12.18
C PHE A 126 11.31 8.02 12.77
N GLY A 127 11.99 7.07 12.15
CA GLY A 127 12.04 5.68 12.61
C GLY A 127 12.68 4.75 11.58
N ASN A 128 12.58 3.45 11.85
CA ASN A 128 13.19 2.41 11.02
C ASN A 128 12.10 1.52 10.40
N GLY A 129 11.53 1.93 9.29
CA GLY A 129 10.48 1.14 8.66
C GLY A 129 10.24 1.50 7.20
N LEU A 130 10.41 2.76 6.85
CA LEU A 130 10.31 3.27 5.49
C LEU A 130 11.53 4.13 5.23
N TYR A 131 12.22 3.90 4.12
CA TYR A 131 13.52 4.49 3.83
C TYR A 131 13.52 5.21 2.49
N LEU A 132 14.08 6.41 2.49
CA LEU A 132 14.44 7.12 1.27
C LEU A 132 15.91 6.81 0.97
N TYR A 133 16.14 6.16 -0.16
CA TYR A 133 17.47 5.75 -0.62
C TYR A 133 17.99 6.66 -1.73
N ASP A 134 19.30 6.86 -1.77
CA ASP A 134 20.04 7.37 -2.93
C ASP A 134 20.67 6.20 -3.67
N THR A 135 20.22 5.92 -4.89
CA THR A 135 20.70 4.79 -5.70
C THR A 135 22.07 5.03 -6.31
N THR A 136 22.54 6.27 -6.33
CA THR A 136 23.86 6.63 -6.87
C THR A 136 25.00 6.27 -5.89
N ASP A 137 24.67 6.06 -4.61
CA ASP A 137 25.61 5.70 -3.57
C ASP A 137 25.25 4.33 -2.95
N SER A 138 26.01 3.31 -3.30
CA SER A 138 25.83 1.96 -2.78
C SER A 138 26.71 1.72 -1.57
N ASN A 139 26.16 1.81 -0.37
CA ASN A 139 26.91 1.59 0.87
C ASN A 139 27.19 0.11 1.22
N GLY A 140 26.74 -0.84 0.43
CA GLY A 140 27.02 -2.27 0.60
C GLY A 140 26.52 -2.93 1.89
N THR A 141 26.05 -2.17 2.86
CA THR A 141 25.56 -2.65 4.16
C THR A 141 24.07 -2.45 4.25
N THR A 142 23.33 -3.54 4.14
CA THR A 142 21.89 -3.56 4.44
C THR A 142 21.66 -3.28 5.92
N GLN A 143 21.22 -2.08 6.25
CA GLN A 143 20.82 -1.76 7.61
C GLN A 143 19.36 -2.15 7.84
N GLY A 144 19.15 -3.11 8.74
CA GLY A 144 17.81 -3.49 9.15
C GLY A 144 17.27 -4.77 8.51
N SER A 145 16.12 -5.20 8.98
CA SER A 145 15.40 -6.36 8.47
C SER A 145 13.97 -5.95 8.12
N TYR A 146 13.61 -6.11 6.88
CA TYR A 146 12.23 -5.95 6.39
C TYR A 146 11.21 -6.65 7.30
N HIS A 147 11.52 -7.88 7.71
CA HIS A 147 10.60 -8.69 8.52
C HIS A 147 10.33 -8.13 9.92
N LYS A 148 11.28 -7.45 10.54
CA LYS A 148 11.11 -6.96 11.91
C LYS A 148 10.17 -5.75 11.99
N ASN A 149 10.20 -4.88 10.99
CA ASN A 149 9.51 -3.59 11.05
C ASN A 149 8.23 -3.57 10.23
N VAL A 150 8.20 -4.24 9.09
CA VAL A 150 7.13 -4.13 8.10
C VAL A 150 6.06 -5.20 8.27
N VAL A 151 6.46 -6.44 8.56
CA VAL A 151 5.50 -7.54 8.74
C VAL A 151 4.50 -7.27 9.87
N PRO A 152 4.90 -6.84 11.08
CA PRO A 152 3.96 -6.49 12.13
C PRO A 152 2.98 -5.38 11.71
N TYR A 153 3.48 -4.37 10.98
CA TYR A 153 2.64 -3.27 10.48
C TYR A 153 1.52 -3.77 9.56
N PHE A 154 1.83 -4.66 8.61
CA PHE A 154 0.84 -5.22 7.69
C PHE A 154 -0.05 -6.29 8.31
N LEU A 155 0.45 -7.00 9.32
CA LEU A 155 -0.31 -8.04 10.01
C LEU A 155 -1.17 -7.52 11.16
N GLU A 156 -1.02 -6.27 11.55
CA GLU A 156 -1.85 -5.67 12.60
C GLU A 156 -3.33 -5.67 12.18
N GLY A 157 -4.17 -6.28 13.01
CA GLY A 157 -5.59 -6.48 12.71
C GLY A 157 -5.91 -7.78 11.95
N PHE A 158 -4.91 -8.53 11.49
CA PHE A 158 -5.14 -9.83 10.88
C PHE A 158 -5.31 -10.93 11.94
N ASN A 159 -6.31 -11.79 11.73
CA ASN A 159 -6.44 -13.00 12.53
C ASN A 159 -5.39 -14.04 12.07
N VAL A 160 -4.29 -14.13 12.83
CA VAL A 160 -3.15 -15.01 12.53
C VAL A 160 -3.59 -16.47 12.39
N ARG A 161 -4.61 -16.93 13.14
CA ARG A 161 -5.16 -18.30 13.03
C ARG A 161 -5.83 -18.51 11.67
N LEU A 162 -6.52 -17.51 11.17
CA LEU A 162 -7.17 -17.58 9.85
C LEU A 162 -6.12 -17.59 8.74
N LEU A 163 -5.09 -16.76 8.84
CA LEU A 163 -3.97 -16.73 7.90
C LEU A 163 -3.24 -18.08 7.85
N LEU A 164 -2.93 -18.67 9.01
CA LEU A 164 -2.30 -19.99 9.08
C LEU A 164 -3.20 -21.09 8.45
N LYS A 165 -4.51 -21.08 8.72
CA LYS A 165 -5.44 -22.02 8.08
C LYS A 165 -5.44 -21.84 6.55
N TYR A 166 -5.44 -20.62 6.06
CA TYR A 166 -5.38 -20.34 4.63
C TYR A 166 -4.08 -20.86 4.00
N VAL A 167 -2.94 -20.54 4.58
CA VAL A 167 -1.62 -20.99 4.12
C VAL A 167 -1.56 -22.53 4.09
N ILE A 168 -1.97 -23.20 5.19
CA ILE A 168 -1.97 -24.65 5.28
C ILE A 168 -2.92 -25.27 4.22
N SER A 169 -4.10 -24.70 4.01
CA SER A 169 -5.06 -25.20 3.01
C SER A 169 -4.52 -25.04 1.58
N HIS A 170 -3.87 -23.91 1.31
CA HIS A 170 -3.28 -23.64 0.01
C HIS A 170 -2.12 -24.61 -0.32
N TYR A 171 -1.19 -24.81 0.61
CA TYR A 171 -0.12 -25.82 0.45
C TYR A 171 -0.65 -27.25 0.30
N ARG A 172 -1.66 -27.61 1.07
CA ARG A 172 -2.29 -28.94 0.99
C ARG A 172 -2.94 -29.18 -0.37
N ASN A 173 -3.56 -28.16 -0.96
CA ASN A 173 -4.16 -28.24 -2.29
C ASN A 173 -3.09 -28.31 -3.40
N SER A 174 -2.01 -27.55 -3.26
CA SER A 174 -0.88 -27.59 -4.19
C SER A 174 -0.18 -28.96 -4.19
N ILE A 175 0.05 -29.54 -3.03
CA ILE A 175 0.62 -30.90 -2.90
C ILE A 175 -0.30 -31.95 -3.52
N LYS A 176 -1.61 -31.86 -3.28
CA LYS A 176 -2.58 -32.78 -3.89
C LYS A 176 -2.63 -32.69 -5.42
N GLN A 177 -2.40 -31.52 -6.00
CA GLN A 177 -2.33 -31.34 -7.46
C GLN A 177 -1.05 -31.96 -8.04
N VAL A 178 0.07 -31.88 -7.33
CA VAL A 178 1.35 -32.49 -7.76
C VAL A 178 1.30 -34.01 -7.68
N LEU A 179 0.64 -34.56 -6.66
CA LEU A 179 0.51 -36.03 -6.47
C LEU A 179 -0.55 -36.69 -7.39
N LYS A 180 -1.35 -35.90 -8.10
CA LYS A 180 -2.32 -36.39 -9.09
C LYS A 180 -1.81 -36.43 -10.52
N LYS A 181 -0.60 -35.95 -10.76
CA LYS A 181 0.16 -36.09 -12.01
C LYS A 181 1.16 -37.24 -11.93
#